data_6371df36d010199147a2f6484c4d2fb3
#
_entry.id   6371df36d010199147a2f6484c4d2fb3
#
_cell.length_a   1.000
_cell.length_b   1.000
_cell.length_c   1.000
_cell.angle_alpha   90.00
_cell.angle_beta   90.00
_cell.angle_gamma   90.00
#
_symmetry.space_group_name_H-M   'P 1'
#
loop_
_entity.id
_entity.type
_entity.pdbx_description
1 polymer ?
#
loop_
_entity_poly.entity_id
_entity_poly.type
_entity_poly.pdbx_seq_one_letter_code
_entity_poly.pdbx_strand_id
1 'polypeptide(L)'
;MTEPALEWDTPMYRLAVAQLDQVARQMKLDDNIWERLRVPQRSLIVSFPFRRDDYDTVDTVYGYRVQHVLTMGPTKGGVRYDDDVHLGEVTALAMWMTWKCALIGLPFGGAKGGVRIDPTRLTRTELQRITRRYTMEIIEMIGPDRDIPAPDMGTDEQTMAWMMDTYSAQKGFGVPGVVTGKPIEIGGSLGRREATGRGVVTCVAEACHHLRMELRGARVAVQGYGNVGSNAARLAAAAGARVIAVSDVKGGIHDPNGLDLAKVDAWVREHQYLEGLPGAGSVSNAELLELDCDILIPAALQNQITEKNAGAVRAKLLVEGANGPTSLEADAILRERGVFVVPDILANSGGVTVSYFEWVQDAQQFFWTEEEVNERLHKILSRAFREILQFSLDKQIDLRSASLWRGVERVASAKRKRGVFP
;
A
#
# COMPACT_ATOMS: atom_id res chain seq x y z
N MET A 1 21.68 -21.49 24.55
CA MET A 1 20.20 -21.57 24.59
C MET A 1 19.73 -21.20 23.19
N THR A 2 19.03 -22.08 22.51
CA THR A 2 18.38 -21.76 21.24
C THR A 2 17.28 -20.73 21.55
N GLU A 3 17.29 -19.59 20.84
CA GLU A 3 16.18 -18.64 20.92
C GLU A 3 14.86 -19.39 20.67
N PRO A 4 13.81 -19.16 21.48
CA PRO A 4 12.52 -19.78 21.21
C PRO A 4 12.02 -19.33 19.84
N ALA A 5 11.48 -20.26 19.04
CA ALA A 5 10.88 -19.94 17.75
C ALA A 5 9.76 -18.91 17.96
N LEU A 6 9.84 -17.79 17.26
CA LEU A 6 8.80 -16.75 17.32
C LEU A 6 7.56 -17.24 16.58
N GLU A 7 6.38 -17.07 17.14
CA GLU A 7 5.10 -17.52 16.56
C GLU A 7 4.78 -16.89 15.20
N TRP A 8 5.41 -15.76 14.88
CA TRP A 8 5.29 -15.05 13.59
C TRP A 8 6.47 -15.25 12.66
N ASP A 9 7.42 -16.16 12.97
CA ASP A 9 8.63 -16.39 12.18
C ASP A 9 8.30 -17.14 10.87
N THR A 10 8.10 -16.39 9.82
CA THR A 10 7.76 -16.86 8.46
C THR A 10 8.72 -16.24 7.44
N PRO A 11 8.79 -16.77 6.20
CA PRO A 11 9.64 -16.19 5.15
C PRO A 11 9.39 -14.69 4.93
N MET A 12 8.13 -14.25 4.96
CA MET A 12 7.79 -12.84 4.78
C MET A 12 8.24 -11.96 5.94
N TYR A 13 8.08 -12.44 7.17
CA TYR A 13 8.61 -11.74 8.35
C TYR A 13 10.14 -11.65 8.31
N ARG A 14 10.82 -12.76 7.99
CA ARG A 14 12.29 -12.77 7.85
C ARG A 14 12.77 -11.77 6.79
N LEU A 15 12.04 -11.64 5.69
CA LEU A 15 12.34 -10.62 4.66
C LEU A 15 12.22 -9.20 5.24
N ALA A 16 11.13 -8.89 5.96
CA ALA A 16 10.93 -7.58 6.56
C ALA A 16 12.03 -7.26 7.59
N VAL A 17 12.42 -8.24 8.41
CA VAL A 17 13.54 -8.10 9.36
C VAL A 17 14.87 -7.92 8.62
N ALA A 18 15.16 -8.70 7.58
CA ALA A 18 16.39 -8.56 6.80
C ALA A 18 16.54 -7.16 6.17
N GLN A 19 15.45 -6.58 5.68
CA GLN A 19 15.44 -5.21 5.18
C GLN A 19 15.76 -4.19 6.29
N LEU A 20 15.15 -4.36 7.48
CA LEU A 20 15.48 -3.55 8.66
C LEU A 20 16.96 -3.71 9.05
N ASP A 21 17.47 -4.94 9.11
CA ASP A 21 18.84 -5.25 9.51
C ASP A 21 19.87 -4.61 8.56
N GLN A 22 19.60 -4.64 7.27
CA GLN A 22 20.45 -4.00 6.26
C GLN A 22 20.58 -2.50 6.54
N VAL A 23 19.46 -1.83 6.75
CA VAL A 23 19.43 -0.38 7.02
C VAL A 23 20.00 -0.07 8.41
N ALA A 24 19.67 -0.85 9.43
CA ALA A 24 20.17 -0.66 10.78
C ALA A 24 21.72 -0.72 10.86
N ARG A 25 22.34 -1.66 10.11
CA ARG A 25 23.81 -1.73 10.00
C ARG A 25 24.39 -0.49 9.33
N GLN A 26 23.80 -0.03 8.23
CA GLN A 26 24.25 1.17 7.53
C GLN A 26 24.12 2.43 8.39
N MET A 27 23.05 2.52 9.18
CA MET A 27 22.79 3.61 10.12
C MET A 27 23.67 3.56 11.37
N LYS A 28 24.31 2.43 11.67
CA LYS A 28 24.89 2.12 13.00
C LYS A 28 23.85 2.35 14.10
N LEU A 29 22.67 1.78 13.89
CA LEU A 29 21.56 1.92 14.82
C LEU A 29 21.92 1.29 16.17
N ASP A 30 21.53 1.93 17.25
CA ASP A 30 21.69 1.42 18.61
C ASP A 30 20.98 0.07 18.77
N ASP A 31 21.68 -0.94 19.32
CA ASP A 31 21.20 -2.33 19.41
C ASP A 31 19.89 -2.44 20.20
N ASN A 32 19.72 -1.64 21.28
CA ASN A 32 18.50 -1.66 22.07
C ASN A 32 17.28 -1.13 21.30
N ILE A 33 17.50 -0.18 20.38
CA ILE A 33 16.44 0.32 19.50
C ILE A 33 16.17 -0.69 18.40
N TRP A 34 17.22 -1.27 17.81
CA TRP A 34 17.10 -2.27 16.75
C TRP A 34 16.29 -3.48 17.24
N GLU A 35 16.61 -4.05 18.41
CA GLU A 35 15.83 -5.15 19.00
C GLU A 35 14.34 -4.81 19.17
N ARG A 36 14.04 -3.58 19.59
CA ARG A 36 12.66 -3.11 19.78
C ARG A 36 11.91 -2.81 18.46
N LEU A 37 12.61 -2.75 17.34
CA LEU A 37 12.03 -2.52 16.02
C LEU A 37 11.82 -3.81 15.22
N ARG A 38 12.46 -4.90 15.63
CA ARG A 38 12.30 -6.22 14.97
C ARG A 38 10.98 -6.88 15.32
N VAL A 39 10.42 -6.61 16.47
CA VAL A 39 9.26 -7.32 17.01
C VAL A 39 8.03 -6.40 17.12
N PRO A 40 6.82 -6.92 16.91
CA PRO A 40 5.60 -6.14 17.14
C PRO A 40 5.40 -5.91 18.64
N GLN A 41 4.84 -4.76 19.00
CA GLN A 41 4.54 -4.44 20.40
C GLN A 41 3.31 -5.19 20.93
N ARG A 42 2.34 -5.49 20.04
CA ARG A 42 1.14 -6.24 20.39
C ARG A 42 0.69 -7.09 19.21
N SER A 43 0.28 -8.32 19.49
CA SER A 43 -0.35 -9.21 18.55
C SER A 43 -1.58 -9.85 19.20
N LEU A 44 -2.68 -9.85 18.50
CA LEU A 44 -3.92 -10.50 18.92
C LEU A 44 -4.30 -11.54 17.87
N ILE A 45 -4.53 -12.76 18.33
CA ILE A 45 -5.09 -13.86 17.56
C ILE A 45 -6.47 -14.15 18.14
N VAL A 46 -7.48 -14.20 17.31
CA VAL A 46 -8.84 -14.51 17.70
C VAL A 46 -9.37 -15.68 16.89
N SER A 47 -10.25 -16.47 17.48
CA SER A 47 -10.98 -17.50 16.78
C SER A 47 -12.47 -17.40 17.17
N PHE A 48 -13.34 -17.51 16.19
CA PHE A 48 -14.78 -17.42 16.43
C PHE A 48 -15.57 -18.35 15.53
N PRO A 49 -16.73 -18.85 16.02
CA PRO A 49 -17.59 -19.72 15.23
C PRO A 49 -18.31 -18.89 14.15
N PHE A 50 -18.44 -19.51 12.98
CA PHE A 50 -19.21 -18.97 11.87
C PHE A 50 -20.09 -20.06 11.27
N ARG A 51 -21.38 -19.78 11.08
CA ARG A 51 -22.34 -20.65 10.39
C ARG A 51 -22.69 -20.03 9.04
N ARG A 52 -22.53 -20.81 7.97
CA ARG A 52 -23.01 -20.46 6.63
C ARG A 52 -24.52 -20.56 6.55
N ASP A 53 -25.12 -19.80 5.62
CA ASP A 53 -26.58 -19.75 5.47
C ASP A 53 -27.19 -21.13 5.13
N ASP A 54 -26.50 -21.89 4.28
CA ASP A 54 -27.02 -23.14 3.71
C ASP A 54 -26.52 -24.42 4.42
N TYR A 55 -25.79 -24.29 5.54
CA TYR A 55 -25.16 -25.39 6.24
C TYR A 55 -25.45 -25.38 7.74
N ASP A 56 -25.77 -26.56 8.30
CA ASP A 56 -25.87 -26.73 9.76
C ASP A 56 -24.50 -26.79 10.46
N THR A 57 -23.43 -26.96 9.69
CA THR A 57 -22.07 -27.01 10.23
C THR A 57 -21.54 -25.62 10.61
N VAL A 58 -20.76 -25.61 11.68
CA VAL A 58 -20.10 -24.39 12.16
C VAL A 58 -18.62 -24.49 11.86
N ASP A 59 -18.11 -23.51 11.08
CA ASP A 59 -16.69 -23.34 10.82
C ASP A 59 -16.03 -22.51 11.92
N THR A 60 -14.74 -22.74 12.18
CA THR A 60 -13.94 -21.85 13.04
C THR A 60 -13.12 -20.93 12.16
N VAL A 61 -13.35 -19.63 12.30
CA VAL A 61 -12.63 -18.57 11.57
C VAL A 61 -11.54 -18.00 12.45
N TYR A 62 -10.34 -17.81 11.88
CA TYR A 62 -9.21 -17.19 12.56
C TYR A 62 -9.00 -15.75 12.08
N GLY A 63 -8.81 -14.86 13.05
CA GLY A 63 -8.51 -13.45 12.80
C GLY A 63 -7.26 -12.98 13.54
N TYR A 64 -6.60 -11.99 12.97
CA TYR A 64 -5.34 -11.43 13.46
C TYR A 64 -5.39 -9.91 13.48
N ARG A 65 -4.81 -9.29 14.52
CA ARG A 65 -4.49 -7.86 14.53
C ARG A 65 -3.13 -7.64 15.17
N VAL A 66 -2.21 -7.03 14.45
CA VAL A 66 -0.84 -6.75 14.90
C VAL A 66 -0.59 -5.26 14.89
N GLN A 67 -0.04 -4.74 16.01
CA GLN A 67 0.42 -3.38 16.19
C GLN A 67 1.93 -3.40 16.35
N HIS A 68 2.67 -2.92 15.33
CA HIS A 68 4.12 -3.00 15.32
C HIS A 68 4.75 -1.95 16.24
N VAL A 69 4.44 -0.67 16.08
CA VAL A 69 5.02 0.42 16.88
C VAL A 69 3.95 1.40 17.34
N LEU A 70 3.82 1.60 18.63
CA LEU A 70 2.89 2.54 19.26
C LEU A 70 3.53 3.91 19.60
N THR A 71 4.80 4.08 19.27
CA THR A 71 5.59 5.26 19.67
C THR A 71 5.15 6.53 18.93
N MET A 72 4.73 6.40 17.66
CA MET A 72 4.46 7.53 16.77
C MET A 72 3.06 8.14 16.94
N GLY A 73 2.14 7.43 17.55
CA GLY A 73 0.72 7.76 17.69
C GLY A 73 -0.13 6.50 17.58
N PRO A 74 -1.43 6.62 17.23
CA PRO A 74 -2.25 5.46 16.96
C PRO A 74 -1.65 4.62 15.83
N THR A 75 -1.90 3.31 15.85
CA THR A 75 -1.45 2.46 14.75
C THR A 75 -2.43 2.51 13.58
N LYS A 76 -1.94 2.28 12.37
CA LYS A 76 -2.73 2.36 11.14
C LYS A 76 -2.38 1.23 10.20
N GLY A 77 -3.39 0.55 9.65
CA GLY A 77 -3.17 -0.46 8.64
C GLY A 77 -4.40 -1.22 8.20
N GLY A 78 -4.33 -1.82 7.02
CA GLY A 78 -5.43 -2.55 6.39
C GLY A 78 -5.84 -3.82 7.14
N VAL A 79 -7.03 -4.31 6.79
CA VAL A 79 -7.54 -5.64 7.16
C VAL A 79 -7.69 -6.45 5.88
N ARG A 80 -7.02 -7.60 5.79
CA ARG A 80 -7.01 -8.49 4.63
C ARG A 80 -7.92 -9.68 4.85
N TYR A 81 -8.71 -10.04 3.85
CA TYR A 81 -9.42 -11.31 3.81
C TYR A 81 -8.83 -12.18 2.71
N ASP A 82 -8.23 -13.28 3.11
CA ASP A 82 -7.58 -14.24 2.21
C ASP A 82 -7.38 -15.59 2.92
N ASP A 83 -7.41 -16.69 2.20
CA ASP A 83 -7.23 -18.04 2.76
C ASP A 83 -5.85 -18.28 3.37
N ASP A 84 -4.84 -17.56 2.88
CA ASP A 84 -3.44 -17.72 3.30
C ASP A 84 -3.03 -16.74 4.42
N VAL A 85 -3.95 -15.91 4.91
CA VAL A 85 -3.65 -14.97 6.01
C VAL A 85 -3.17 -15.71 7.25
N HIS A 86 -2.00 -15.34 7.73
CA HIS A 86 -1.40 -15.87 8.95
C HIS A 86 -0.62 -14.80 9.72
N LEU A 87 -0.28 -15.08 10.99
CA LEU A 87 0.32 -14.11 11.91
C LEU A 87 1.63 -13.50 11.36
N GLY A 88 2.50 -14.30 10.74
CA GLY A 88 3.79 -13.82 10.22
C GLY A 88 3.64 -12.85 9.06
N GLU A 89 2.70 -13.08 8.13
CA GLU A 89 2.38 -12.14 7.06
C GLU A 89 1.87 -10.81 7.64
N VAL A 90 0.89 -10.88 8.54
CA VAL A 90 0.29 -9.70 9.17
C VAL A 90 1.36 -8.90 9.94
N THR A 91 2.32 -9.58 10.59
CA THR A 91 3.43 -8.93 11.30
C THR A 91 4.38 -8.19 10.34
N ALA A 92 4.79 -8.82 9.25
CA ALA A 92 5.63 -8.20 8.22
C ALA A 92 4.96 -6.96 7.63
N LEU A 93 3.68 -7.07 7.27
CA LEU A 93 2.90 -5.97 6.72
C LEU A 93 2.73 -4.81 7.72
N ALA A 94 2.59 -5.10 9.02
CA ALA A 94 2.54 -4.08 10.07
C ALA A 94 3.89 -3.35 10.21
N MET A 95 5.02 -4.05 10.08
CA MET A 95 6.35 -3.44 10.04
C MET A 95 6.49 -2.47 8.86
N TRP A 96 6.16 -2.90 7.65
CA TRP A 96 6.22 -2.04 6.47
C TRP A 96 5.29 -0.83 6.56
N MET A 97 4.11 -0.98 7.15
CA MET A 97 3.22 0.16 7.43
C MET A 97 3.86 1.18 8.38
N THR A 98 4.63 0.74 9.39
CA THR A 98 5.37 1.65 10.28
C THR A 98 6.35 2.52 9.49
N TRP A 99 7.17 1.89 8.64
CA TRP A 99 8.15 2.61 7.85
C TRP A 99 7.50 3.54 6.83
N LYS A 100 6.43 3.10 6.18
CA LYS A 100 5.67 3.90 5.23
C LYS A 100 5.07 5.15 5.87
N CYS A 101 4.38 5.03 6.99
CA CYS A 101 3.80 6.18 7.70
C CYS A 101 4.89 7.15 8.19
N ALA A 102 5.97 6.62 8.75
CA ALA A 102 7.09 7.43 9.24
C ALA A 102 7.80 8.16 8.09
N LEU A 103 8.02 7.51 6.94
CA LEU A 103 8.67 8.07 5.76
C LEU A 103 8.03 9.39 5.32
N ILE A 104 6.72 9.40 5.17
CA ILE A 104 5.96 10.57 4.72
C ILE A 104 5.54 11.52 5.85
N GLY A 105 5.96 11.22 7.10
CA GLY A 105 5.75 12.08 8.26
C GLY A 105 4.35 12.02 8.87
N LEU A 106 3.60 10.94 8.67
CA LEU A 106 2.30 10.76 9.33
C LEU A 106 2.48 10.37 10.80
N PRO A 107 1.58 10.83 11.69
CA PRO A 107 1.64 10.55 13.13
C PRO A 107 1.08 9.16 13.48
N PHE A 108 1.48 8.14 12.74
CA PHE A 108 1.00 6.77 12.92
C PHE A 108 2.12 5.78 13.14
N GLY A 109 1.88 4.81 14.03
CA GLY A 109 2.56 3.53 13.99
C GLY A 109 1.97 2.62 12.92
N GLY A 110 2.59 1.48 12.67
CA GLY A 110 2.07 0.50 11.72
C GLY A 110 1.23 -0.57 12.41
N ALA A 111 0.13 -0.92 11.79
CA ALA A 111 -0.67 -2.09 12.13
C ALA A 111 -1.08 -2.86 10.88
N LYS A 112 -1.51 -4.09 11.08
CA LYS A 112 -2.14 -4.90 10.07
C LYS A 112 -3.12 -5.87 10.73
N GLY A 113 -4.21 -6.16 10.04
CA GLY A 113 -5.16 -7.19 10.43
C GLY A 113 -5.48 -8.12 9.29
N GLY A 114 -6.15 -9.20 9.59
CA GLY A 114 -6.69 -10.09 8.58
C GLY A 114 -7.56 -11.17 9.16
N VAL A 115 -8.36 -11.75 8.30
CA VAL A 115 -9.19 -12.92 8.60
C VAL A 115 -8.90 -13.98 7.56
N ARG A 116 -8.63 -15.18 8.01
CA ARG A 116 -8.33 -16.33 7.12
C ARG A 116 -9.62 -16.88 6.54
N ILE A 117 -10.02 -16.33 5.41
CA ILE A 117 -11.20 -16.74 4.63
C ILE A 117 -11.01 -16.40 3.16
N ASP A 118 -11.64 -17.18 2.27
CA ASP A 118 -11.82 -16.79 0.87
C ASP A 118 -13.11 -15.96 0.74
N PRO A 119 -13.03 -14.63 0.58
CA PRO A 119 -14.21 -13.76 0.50
C PRO A 119 -15.05 -14.03 -0.76
N THR A 120 -14.47 -14.63 -1.81
CA THR A 120 -15.17 -14.89 -3.08
C THR A 120 -16.18 -16.03 -2.97
N ARG A 121 -16.02 -16.88 -1.94
CA ARG A 121 -16.92 -18.03 -1.65
C ARG A 121 -18.03 -17.68 -0.66
N LEU A 122 -18.15 -16.43 -0.27
CA LEU A 122 -19.11 -15.98 0.74
C LEU A 122 -20.13 -15.03 0.14
N THR A 123 -21.37 -15.16 0.62
CA THR A 123 -22.40 -14.16 0.32
C THR A 123 -22.11 -12.85 1.02
N ARG A 124 -22.70 -11.76 0.53
CA ARG A 124 -22.56 -10.43 1.18
C ARG A 124 -23.03 -10.48 2.65
N THR A 125 -24.07 -11.22 2.96
CA THR A 125 -24.59 -11.39 4.32
C THR A 125 -23.61 -12.13 5.22
N GLU A 126 -22.99 -13.18 4.70
CA GLU A 126 -21.95 -13.94 5.40
C GLU A 126 -20.72 -13.08 5.68
N LEU A 127 -20.23 -12.34 4.68
CA LEU A 127 -19.12 -11.37 4.85
C LEU A 127 -19.44 -10.30 5.91
N GLN A 128 -20.67 -9.79 5.92
CA GLN A 128 -21.10 -8.82 6.93
C GLN A 128 -21.03 -9.42 8.34
N ARG A 129 -21.53 -10.65 8.53
CA ARG A 129 -21.51 -11.33 9.83
C ARG A 129 -20.08 -11.59 10.33
N ILE A 130 -19.21 -12.09 9.46
CA ILE A 130 -17.79 -12.32 9.76
C ILE A 130 -17.11 -10.99 10.13
N THR A 131 -17.30 -9.94 9.34
CA THR A 131 -16.73 -8.62 9.60
C THR A 131 -17.17 -8.05 10.94
N ARG A 132 -18.46 -8.10 11.23
CA ARG A 132 -18.99 -7.62 12.51
C ARG A 132 -18.45 -8.46 13.68
N ARG A 133 -18.38 -9.79 13.52
CA ARG A 133 -17.82 -10.66 14.55
C ARG A 133 -16.32 -10.39 14.78
N TYR A 134 -15.53 -10.33 13.72
CA TYR A 134 -14.12 -9.98 13.83
C TYR A 134 -13.92 -8.60 14.50
N THR A 135 -14.73 -7.61 14.15
CA THR A 135 -14.66 -6.28 14.78
C THR A 135 -14.91 -6.36 16.29
N MET A 136 -15.87 -7.17 16.71
CA MET A 136 -16.13 -7.40 18.15
C MET A 136 -14.94 -8.03 18.87
N GLU A 137 -14.28 -9.00 18.24
CA GLU A 137 -13.13 -9.70 18.83
C GLU A 137 -11.91 -8.76 19.01
N ILE A 138 -11.73 -7.80 18.11
CA ILE A 138 -10.59 -6.86 18.16
C ILE A 138 -10.94 -5.50 18.79
N ILE A 139 -12.14 -5.34 19.33
CA ILE A 139 -12.71 -4.03 19.72
C ILE A 139 -11.87 -3.28 20.77
N GLU A 140 -11.22 -4.01 21.67
CA GLU A 140 -10.35 -3.43 22.70
C GLU A 140 -9.02 -2.89 22.14
N MET A 141 -8.61 -3.35 20.96
CA MET A 141 -7.39 -2.89 20.32
C MET A 141 -7.61 -1.70 19.40
N ILE A 142 -8.76 -1.63 18.70
CA ILE A 142 -9.06 -0.60 17.72
C ILE A 142 -9.69 0.66 18.34
N GLY A 143 -9.61 1.75 17.64
CA GLY A 143 -10.21 3.04 18.02
C GLY A 143 -9.48 4.21 17.38
N PRO A 144 -10.12 5.39 17.30
CA PRO A 144 -9.53 6.55 16.62
C PRO A 144 -8.20 7.00 17.24
N ASP A 145 -7.98 6.79 18.52
CA ASP A 145 -6.76 7.16 19.26
C ASP A 145 -5.85 5.96 19.55
N ARG A 146 -6.18 4.77 19.07
CA ARG A 146 -5.46 3.51 19.39
C ARG A 146 -4.91 2.83 18.14
N ASP A 147 -5.83 2.39 17.28
CA ASP A 147 -5.52 1.61 16.08
C ASP A 147 -6.66 1.74 15.07
N ILE A 148 -6.33 2.17 13.86
CA ILE A 148 -7.28 2.58 12.84
C ILE A 148 -7.20 1.62 11.65
N PRO A 149 -8.12 0.65 11.52
CA PRO A 149 -8.24 -0.20 10.34
C PRO A 149 -8.51 0.57 9.04
N ALA A 150 -8.19 -0.07 7.93
CA ALA A 150 -8.46 0.42 6.58
C ALA A 150 -8.72 -0.78 5.63
N PRO A 151 -9.22 -0.56 4.41
CA PRO A 151 -9.34 -1.63 3.43
C PRO A 151 -7.98 -2.19 2.98
N ASP A 152 -7.98 -3.45 2.58
CA ASP A 152 -6.90 -4.16 1.93
C ASP A 152 -7.47 -5.23 0.98
N MET A 153 -6.66 -6.18 0.53
CA MET A 153 -7.11 -7.28 -0.32
C MET A 153 -8.29 -8.02 0.33
N GLY A 154 -9.33 -8.28 -0.44
CA GLY A 154 -10.54 -8.96 0.01
C GLY A 154 -11.49 -8.11 0.88
N THR A 155 -11.18 -6.81 1.10
CA THR A 155 -12.03 -5.87 1.84
C THR A 155 -12.18 -4.55 1.08
N ASP A 156 -13.26 -3.83 1.36
CA ASP A 156 -13.66 -2.63 0.66
C ASP A 156 -14.26 -1.56 1.59
N GLU A 157 -14.80 -0.50 1.01
CA GLU A 157 -15.50 0.56 1.74
C GLU A 157 -16.72 0.06 2.52
N GLN A 158 -17.43 -0.96 1.99
CA GLN A 158 -18.58 -1.56 2.67
C GLN A 158 -18.15 -2.35 3.92
N THR A 159 -17.01 -3.04 3.84
CA THR A 159 -16.40 -3.72 4.99
C THR A 159 -16.08 -2.71 6.10
N MET A 160 -15.52 -1.57 5.74
CA MET A 160 -15.23 -0.50 6.69
C MET A 160 -16.50 0.10 7.30
N ALA A 161 -17.56 0.23 6.51
CA ALA A 161 -18.89 0.66 7.03
C ALA A 161 -19.39 -0.30 8.12
N TRP A 162 -19.32 -1.61 7.90
CA TRP A 162 -19.72 -2.59 8.90
C TRP A 162 -18.86 -2.57 10.16
N MET A 163 -17.54 -2.37 10.02
CA MET A 163 -16.64 -2.22 11.16
C MET A 163 -16.97 -0.99 11.99
N MET A 164 -17.16 0.16 11.33
CA MET A 164 -17.51 1.42 11.99
C MET A 164 -18.85 1.32 12.73
N ASP A 165 -19.88 0.76 12.07
CA ASP A 165 -21.20 0.59 12.65
C ASP A 165 -21.17 -0.33 13.88
N THR A 166 -20.43 -1.46 13.79
CA THR A 166 -20.29 -2.39 14.91
C THR A 166 -19.58 -1.74 16.10
N TYR A 167 -18.48 -1.00 15.86
CA TYR A 167 -17.78 -0.28 16.90
C TYR A 167 -18.65 0.81 17.54
N SER A 168 -19.35 1.58 16.72
CA SER A 168 -20.23 2.67 17.17
C SER A 168 -21.40 2.14 18.01
N ALA A 169 -22.00 1.01 17.63
CA ALA A 169 -23.07 0.36 18.39
C ALA A 169 -22.59 -0.03 19.82
N GLN A 170 -21.37 -0.51 19.96
CA GLN A 170 -20.79 -0.84 21.27
C GLN A 170 -20.44 0.40 22.12
N LYS A 171 -20.16 1.52 21.48
CA LYS A 171 -19.88 2.78 22.17
C LYS A 171 -21.15 3.56 22.51
N GLY A 172 -22.28 3.25 21.85
CA GLY A 172 -23.56 3.95 22.03
C GLY A 172 -23.65 5.29 21.29
N PHE A 173 -22.68 5.62 20.44
CA PHE A 173 -22.67 6.81 19.59
C PHE A 173 -21.80 6.60 18.34
N GLY A 174 -21.97 7.43 17.30
CA GLY A 174 -21.20 7.32 16.06
C GLY A 174 -19.70 7.68 16.26
N VAL A 175 -18.81 6.80 15.83
CA VAL A 175 -17.36 6.98 15.90
C VAL A 175 -16.73 6.76 14.51
N PRO A 176 -16.91 7.72 13.57
CA PRO A 176 -16.42 7.55 12.19
C PRO A 176 -14.90 7.38 12.07
N GLY A 177 -14.14 8.04 12.96
CA GLY A 177 -12.67 7.98 12.96
C GLY A 177 -12.06 6.63 13.39
N VAL A 178 -12.88 5.62 13.74
CA VAL A 178 -12.37 4.29 14.12
C VAL A 178 -11.73 3.54 12.95
N VAL A 179 -12.17 3.81 11.72
CA VAL A 179 -11.66 3.22 10.48
C VAL A 179 -11.51 4.29 9.41
N THR A 180 -10.77 3.99 8.35
CA THR A 180 -10.72 4.84 7.15
C THR A 180 -10.97 4.02 5.89
N GLY A 181 -11.30 4.70 4.79
CA GLY A 181 -11.73 4.07 3.54
C GLY A 181 -13.22 3.73 3.55
N LYS A 182 -14.00 4.49 4.31
CA LYS A 182 -15.46 4.39 4.38
C LYS A 182 -16.13 4.99 3.13
N PRO A 183 -17.40 4.63 2.85
CA PRO A 183 -18.26 5.39 1.96
C PRO A 183 -18.32 6.88 2.35
N ILE A 184 -18.47 7.76 1.36
CA ILE A 184 -18.51 9.22 1.56
C ILE A 184 -19.65 9.62 2.50
N GLU A 185 -20.81 8.98 2.37
CA GLU A 185 -22.04 9.25 3.12
C GLU A 185 -21.89 9.08 4.64
N ILE A 186 -20.86 8.36 5.08
CA ILE A 186 -20.60 8.07 6.49
C ILE A 186 -19.23 8.54 6.97
N GLY A 187 -18.68 9.57 6.34
CA GLY A 187 -17.42 10.20 6.75
C GLY A 187 -16.19 9.78 5.94
N GLY A 188 -16.38 9.17 4.77
CA GLY A 188 -15.26 8.90 3.83
C GLY A 188 -14.71 10.20 3.25
N SER A 189 -13.45 10.20 2.83
CA SER A 189 -12.81 11.37 2.21
C SER A 189 -12.93 11.35 0.69
N LEU A 190 -13.27 12.48 0.10
CA LEU A 190 -13.12 12.74 -1.32
C LEU A 190 -11.66 12.49 -1.75
N GLY A 191 -11.45 12.10 -3.02
CA GLY A 191 -10.12 11.80 -3.57
C GLY A 191 -9.48 10.50 -3.05
N ARG A 192 -10.09 9.77 -2.10
CA ARG A 192 -9.50 8.54 -1.53
C ARG A 192 -9.30 7.44 -2.55
N ARG A 193 -10.25 7.27 -3.46
CA ARG A 193 -10.23 6.21 -4.48
C ARG A 193 -9.04 6.34 -5.42
N GLU A 194 -8.69 7.56 -5.82
CA GLU A 194 -7.61 7.86 -6.75
C GLU A 194 -6.27 8.10 -6.05
N ALA A 195 -6.26 8.25 -4.73
CA ALA A 195 -5.12 8.74 -3.97
C ALA A 195 -3.82 8.00 -4.23
N THR A 196 -3.86 6.66 -4.36
CA THR A 196 -2.66 5.86 -4.61
C THR A 196 -2.10 6.15 -6.00
N GLY A 197 -2.94 6.11 -7.05
CA GLY A 197 -2.53 6.45 -8.42
C GLY A 197 -2.02 7.90 -8.52
N ARG A 198 -2.65 8.83 -7.82
CA ARG A 198 -2.21 10.24 -7.74
C ARG A 198 -0.84 10.37 -7.09
N GLY A 199 -0.57 9.58 -6.05
CA GLY A 199 0.75 9.50 -5.41
C GLY A 199 1.81 9.01 -6.38
N VAL A 200 1.53 7.95 -7.12
CA VAL A 200 2.42 7.41 -8.17
C VAL A 200 2.74 8.49 -9.20
N VAL A 201 1.73 9.18 -9.75
CA VAL A 201 1.95 10.22 -10.78
C VAL A 201 2.66 11.45 -10.21
N THR A 202 2.44 11.81 -8.95
CA THR A 202 3.24 12.85 -8.27
C THR A 202 4.72 12.45 -8.24
N CYS A 203 5.03 11.20 -7.89
CA CYS A 203 6.41 10.71 -7.90
C CYS A 203 6.99 10.63 -9.32
N VAL A 204 6.18 10.25 -10.33
CA VAL A 204 6.59 10.32 -11.74
C VAL A 204 7.01 11.73 -12.12
N ALA A 205 6.20 12.75 -11.80
CA ALA A 205 6.51 14.13 -12.12
C ALA A 205 7.80 14.64 -11.44
N GLU A 206 7.97 14.34 -10.16
CA GLU A 206 9.19 14.70 -9.40
C GLU A 206 10.44 13.97 -9.93
N ALA A 207 10.30 12.68 -10.31
CA ALA A 207 11.40 11.92 -10.91
C ALA A 207 11.77 12.45 -12.31
N CYS A 208 10.78 12.76 -13.14
CA CYS A 208 11.00 13.39 -14.45
C CYS A 208 11.75 14.72 -14.31
N HIS A 209 11.36 15.55 -13.34
CA HIS A 209 12.06 16.80 -13.05
C HIS A 209 13.55 16.55 -12.68
N HIS A 210 13.81 15.58 -11.80
CA HIS A 210 15.18 15.20 -11.44
C HIS A 210 16.00 14.68 -12.63
N LEU A 211 15.41 13.83 -13.44
CA LEU A 211 16.05 13.22 -14.61
C LEU A 211 16.15 14.20 -15.81
N ARG A 212 15.62 15.40 -15.70
CA ARG A 212 15.47 16.36 -16.80
C ARG A 212 14.75 15.76 -18.02
N MET A 213 13.74 14.94 -17.75
CA MET A 213 12.90 14.29 -18.73
C MET A 213 11.55 14.99 -18.79
N GLU A 214 11.11 15.36 -19.99
CA GLU A 214 9.79 15.94 -20.18
C GLU A 214 8.70 14.88 -19.98
N LEU A 215 7.78 15.12 -19.01
CA LEU A 215 6.64 14.22 -18.81
C LEU A 215 5.64 14.32 -19.96
N ARG A 216 5.45 15.53 -20.53
CA ARG A 216 4.58 15.73 -21.68
C ARG A 216 5.12 14.98 -22.89
N GLY A 217 4.30 14.05 -23.42
CA GLY A 217 4.67 13.19 -24.54
C GLY A 217 5.52 11.97 -24.18
N ALA A 218 5.97 11.83 -22.92
CA ALA A 218 6.69 10.63 -22.46
C ALA A 218 5.81 9.38 -22.62
N ARG A 219 6.40 8.30 -23.11
CA ARG A 219 5.72 7.01 -23.34
C ARG A 219 5.65 6.26 -22.02
N VAL A 220 4.44 5.97 -21.56
CA VAL A 220 4.17 5.30 -20.28
C VAL A 220 3.55 3.93 -20.52
N ALA A 221 4.10 2.90 -19.92
CA ALA A 221 3.50 1.56 -19.82
C ALA A 221 3.07 1.31 -18.36
N VAL A 222 1.84 0.82 -18.17
CA VAL A 222 1.29 0.54 -16.84
C VAL A 222 0.88 -0.93 -16.76
N GLN A 223 1.53 -1.68 -15.88
CA GLN A 223 1.14 -3.05 -15.59
C GLN A 223 0.04 -3.07 -14.52
N GLY A 224 -1.09 -3.67 -14.85
CA GLY A 224 -2.27 -3.69 -13.99
C GLY A 224 -3.23 -2.52 -14.28
N TYR A 225 -4.50 -2.85 -14.58
CA TYR A 225 -5.56 -1.85 -14.81
C TYR A 225 -6.63 -1.87 -13.70
N GLY A 226 -6.22 -2.28 -12.49
CA GLY A 226 -7.02 -2.18 -11.27
C GLY A 226 -7.07 -0.76 -10.73
N ASN A 227 -7.48 -0.60 -9.45
CA ASN A 227 -7.66 0.73 -8.85
C ASN A 227 -6.41 1.63 -8.96
N VAL A 228 -5.21 1.11 -8.69
CA VAL A 228 -3.97 1.92 -8.73
C VAL A 228 -3.59 2.23 -10.17
N GLY A 229 -3.46 1.22 -11.01
CA GLY A 229 -2.93 1.38 -12.36
C GLY A 229 -3.86 2.16 -13.29
N SER A 230 -5.18 1.94 -13.24
CA SER A 230 -6.12 2.71 -14.06
C SER A 230 -6.13 4.21 -13.69
N ASN A 231 -6.05 4.51 -12.38
CA ASN A 231 -5.95 5.90 -11.93
C ASN A 231 -4.59 6.52 -12.29
N ALA A 232 -3.49 5.76 -12.14
CA ALA A 232 -2.16 6.24 -12.55
C ALA A 232 -2.12 6.52 -14.07
N ALA A 233 -2.68 5.63 -14.90
CA ALA A 233 -2.75 5.82 -16.36
C ALA A 233 -3.52 7.09 -16.72
N ARG A 234 -4.74 7.28 -16.17
CA ARG A 234 -5.56 8.48 -16.44
C ARG A 234 -4.87 9.77 -15.98
N LEU A 235 -4.29 9.77 -14.80
CA LEU A 235 -3.62 10.95 -14.24
C LEU A 235 -2.32 11.28 -14.99
N ALA A 236 -1.56 10.27 -15.43
CA ALA A 236 -0.39 10.47 -16.28
C ALA A 236 -0.79 11.07 -17.65
N ALA A 237 -1.85 10.54 -18.27
CA ALA A 237 -2.38 11.09 -19.51
C ALA A 237 -2.88 12.54 -19.33
N ALA A 238 -3.58 12.84 -18.24
CA ALA A 238 -4.03 14.20 -17.91
C ALA A 238 -2.84 15.17 -17.70
N ALA A 239 -1.69 14.66 -17.19
CA ALA A 239 -0.44 15.41 -17.10
C ALA A 239 0.30 15.56 -18.44
N GLY A 240 -0.25 15.01 -19.53
CA GLY A 240 0.27 15.12 -20.89
C GLY A 240 1.18 13.99 -21.33
N ALA A 241 1.35 12.94 -20.54
CA ALA A 241 2.07 11.74 -20.95
C ALA A 241 1.27 10.93 -21.98
N ARG A 242 1.96 10.11 -22.75
CA ARG A 242 1.37 9.20 -23.73
C ARG A 242 1.35 7.79 -23.12
N VAL A 243 0.20 7.34 -22.65
CA VAL A 243 0.04 5.97 -22.17
C VAL A 243 -0.05 5.05 -23.38
N ILE A 244 1.00 4.26 -23.60
CA ILE A 244 1.12 3.40 -24.77
C ILE A 244 0.68 1.96 -24.53
N ALA A 245 0.70 1.51 -23.27
CA ALA A 245 0.29 0.15 -22.91
C ALA A 245 -0.30 0.09 -21.52
N VAL A 246 -1.30 -0.78 -21.35
CA VAL A 246 -1.86 -1.17 -20.06
C VAL A 246 -2.13 -2.69 -20.06
N SER A 247 -2.08 -3.36 -18.88
CA SER A 247 -2.43 -4.78 -18.77
C SER A 247 -3.33 -5.08 -17.60
N ASP A 248 -4.02 -6.21 -17.64
CA ASP A 248 -4.75 -6.82 -16.53
C ASP A 248 -4.37 -8.30 -16.36
N VAL A 249 -5.18 -9.07 -15.62
CA VAL A 249 -4.92 -10.50 -15.36
C VAL A 249 -5.04 -11.39 -16.61
N LYS A 250 -5.69 -10.92 -17.68
CA LYS A 250 -5.87 -11.65 -18.95
C LYS A 250 -4.79 -11.32 -19.98
N GLY A 251 -4.12 -10.19 -19.84
CA GLY A 251 -3.10 -9.72 -20.78
C GLY A 251 -3.11 -8.21 -20.85
N GLY A 252 -2.58 -7.67 -21.93
CA GLY A 252 -2.51 -6.23 -22.10
C GLY A 252 -2.84 -5.79 -23.52
N ILE A 253 -2.97 -4.47 -23.67
CA ILE A 253 -3.18 -3.77 -24.92
C ILE A 253 -2.06 -2.74 -25.13
N HIS A 254 -1.68 -2.53 -26.38
CA HIS A 254 -0.60 -1.63 -26.77
C HIS A 254 -0.98 -0.83 -28.01
N ASP A 255 -0.74 0.49 -27.98
CA ASP A 255 -0.75 1.38 -29.12
C ASP A 255 0.45 2.34 -29.00
N PRO A 256 1.44 2.30 -29.90
CA PRO A 256 2.61 3.19 -29.84
C PRO A 256 2.25 4.67 -30.00
N ASN A 257 1.08 4.98 -30.56
CA ASN A 257 0.57 6.35 -30.70
C ASN A 257 -0.14 6.87 -29.44
N GLY A 258 -0.43 5.99 -28.49
CA GLY A 258 -1.13 6.26 -27.24
C GLY A 258 -2.56 5.76 -27.23
N LEU A 259 -2.93 5.15 -26.12
CA LEU A 259 -4.27 4.60 -25.87
C LEU A 259 -5.28 5.73 -25.57
N ASP A 260 -6.47 5.62 -26.14
CA ASP A 260 -7.64 6.40 -25.72
C ASP A 260 -8.22 5.80 -24.42
N LEU A 261 -7.79 6.33 -23.27
CA LEU A 261 -8.19 5.78 -21.98
C LEU A 261 -9.68 5.88 -21.70
N ALA A 262 -10.40 6.82 -22.32
CA ALA A 262 -11.86 6.87 -22.19
C ALA A 262 -12.51 5.66 -22.85
N LYS A 263 -12.01 5.23 -24.03
CA LYS A 263 -12.44 4.00 -24.70
C LYS A 263 -12.04 2.76 -23.91
N VAL A 264 -10.81 2.73 -23.34
CA VAL A 264 -10.35 1.64 -22.48
C VAL A 264 -11.29 1.49 -21.27
N ASP A 265 -11.61 2.58 -20.60
CA ASP A 265 -12.50 2.56 -19.42
C ASP A 265 -13.93 2.13 -19.79
N ALA A 266 -14.45 2.55 -20.95
CA ALA A 266 -15.76 2.13 -21.43
C ALA A 266 -15.78 0.63 -21.72
N TRP A 267 -14.74 0.14 -22.41
CA TRP A 267 -14.57 -1.28 -22.74
C TRP A 267 -14.50 -2.16 -21.48
N VAL A 268 -13.64 -1.81 -20.51
CA VAL A 268 -13.48 -2.59 -19.27
C VAL A 268 -14.76 -2.60 -18.44
N ARG A 269 -15.53 -1.53 -18.42
CA ARG A 269 -16.85 -1.52 -17.75
C ARG A 269 -17.85 -2.50 -18.36
N GLU A 270 -17.79 -2.72 -19.66
CA GLU A 270 -18.70 -3.62 -20.38
C GLU A 270 -18.20 -5.07 -20.38
N HIS A 271 -16.88 -5.28 -20.57
CA HIS A 271 -16.28 -6.59 -20.83
C HIS A 271 -15.48 -7.14 -19.63
N GLN A 272 -15.26 -6.33 -18.58
CA GLN A 272 -14.48 -6.63 -17.36
C GLN A 272 -12.96 -6.73 -17.56
N TYR A 273 -12.48 -7.01 -18.77
CA TYR A 273 -11.07 -7.19 -19.11
C TYR A 273 -10.67 -6.32 -20.31
N LEU A 274 -9.36 -6.13 -20.47
CA LEU A 274 -8.78 -5.36 -21.59
C LEU A 274 -8.79 -6.11 -22.92
N GLU A 275 -8.78 -7.45 -22.84
CA GLU A 275 -8.69 -8.32 -24.00
C GLU A 275 -9.77 -7.99 -25.06
N GLY A 276 -9.36 -7.94 -26.33
CA GLY A 276 -10.26 -7.72 -27.45
C GLY A 276 -10.64 -6.25 -27.74
N LEU A 277 -10.06 -5.27 -27.03
CA LEU A 277 -10.32 -3.86 -27.34
C LEU A 277 -9.98 -3.54 -28.81
N PRO A 278 -10.95 -3.09 -29.63
CA PRO A 278 -10.69 -2.76 -31.02
C PRO A 278 -9.73 -1.58 -31.20
N GLY A 279 -8.80 -1.73 -32.13
CA GLY A 279 -7.84 -0.66 -32.49
C GLY A 279 -6.56 -0.63 -31.68
N ALA A 280 -6.40 -1.51 -30.69
CA ALA A 280 -5.16 -1.71 -29.96
C ALA A 280 -4.57 -3.10 -30.26
N GLY A 281 -3.24 -3.20 -30.31
CA GLY A 281 -2.54 -4.47 -30.41
C GLY A 281 -2.59 -5.23 -29.07
N SER A 282 -2.57 -6.56 -29.12
CA SER A 282 -2.42 -7.39 -27.92
C SER A 282 -0.95 -7.42 -27.48
N VAL A 283 -0.70 -7.41 -26.18
CA VAL A 283 0.62 -7.57 -25.55
C VAL A 283 0.49 -8.45 -24.32
N SER A 284 1.40 -9.39 -24.14
CA SER A 284 1.45 -10.18 -22.92
C SER A 284 1.97 -9.34 -21.75
N ASN A 285 1.72 -9.80 -20.52
CA ASN A 285 2.23 -9.12 -19.33
C ASN A 285 3.78 -9.08 -19.30
N ALA A 286 4.45 -10.12 -19.77
CA ALA A 286 5.91 -10.16 -19.88
C ALA A 286 6.43 -9.15 -20.92
N GLU A 287 5.85 -9.12 -22.10
CA GLU A 287 6.21 -8.18 -23.16
C GLU A 287 5.98 -6.73 -22.74
N LEU A 288 4.90 -6.45 -21.96
CA LEU A 288 4.63 -5.10 -21.46
C LEU A 288 5.76 -4.59 -20.56
N LEU A 289 6.31 -5.44 -19.68
CA LEU A 289 7.42 -5.07 -18.78
C LEU A 289 8.72 -4.78 -19.54
N GLU A 290 8.85 -5.32 -20.77
CA GLU A 290 10.03 -5.18 -21.63
C GLU A 290 9.82 -4.17 -22.78
N LEU A 291 8.66 -3.48 -22.81
CA LEU A 291 8.37 -2.49 -23.85
C LEU A 291 9.41 -1.36 -23.86
N ASP A 292 9.70 -0.89 -25.05
CA ASP A 292 10.44 0.37 -25.23
C ASP A 292 9.55 1.55 -24.84
N CYS A 293 9.65 1.95 -23.58
CA CYS A 293 8.93 3.09 -23.02
C CYS A 293 9.88 3.97 -22.19
N ASP A 294 9.46 5.18 -21.88
CA ASP A 294 10.25 6.10 -21.07
C ASP A 294 10.00 5.84 -19.57
N ILE A 295 8.76 5.48 -19.23
CA ILE A 295 8.28 5.27 -17.86
C ILE A 295 7.53 3.95 -17.78
N LEU A 296 7.89 3.10 -16.83
CA LEU A 296 7.20 1.86 -16.49
C LEU A 296 6.58 1.98 -15.09
N ILE A 297 5.29 1.67 -14.96
CA ILE A 297 4.54 1.69 -13.70
C ILE A 297 4.00 0.28 -13.40
N PRO A 298 4.74 -0.56 -12.65
CA PRO A 298 4.21 -1.84 -12.19
C PRO A 298 3.19 -1.60 -11.06
N ALA A 299 1.92 -1.84 -11.35
CA ALA A 299 0.79 -1.58 -10.45
C ALA A 299 -0.17 -2.80 -10.30
N ALA A 300 0.34 -4.00 -10.57
CA ALA A 300 -0.42 -5.25 -10.47
C ALA A 300 -0.13 -5.99 -9.14
N LEU A 301 0.85 -6.88 -9.14
CA LEU A 301 1.17 -7.78 -8.04
C LEU A 301 2.64 -7.63 -7.59
N GLN A 302 2.97 -8.30 -6.49
CA GLN A 302 4.35 -8.44 -6.04
C GLN A 302 5.18 -9.32 -6.98
N ASN A 303 6.52 -9.16 -6.94
CA ASN A 303 7.48 -10.00 -7.68
C ASN A 303 7.22 -10.12 -9.19
N GLN A 304 6.81 -9.02 -9.83
CA GLN A 304 6.62 -8.98 -11.28
C GLN A 304 7.95 -8.76 -12.01
N ILE A 305 8.86 -8.00 -11.42
CA ILE A 305 10.19 -7.75 -11.93
C ILE A 305 11.18 -8.49 -11.02
N THR A 306 11.82 -9.50 -11.59
CA THR A 306 12.76 -10.39 -10.90
C THR A 306 14.09 -10.42 -11.65
N GLU A 307 15.08 -11.16 -11.13
CA GLU A 307 16.37 -11.37 -11.80
C GLU A 307 16.22 -11.93 -13.23
N LYS A 308 15.08 -12.57 -13.54
CA LYS A 308 14.84 -13.20 -14.85
C LYS A 308 14.51 -12.20 -15.95
N ASN A 309 13.85 -11.09 -15.61
CA ASN A 309 13.39 -10.11 -16.59
C ASN A 309 13.92 -8.68 -16.37
N ALA A 310 14.51 -8.38 -15.22
CA ALA A 310 15.07 -7.05 -14.94
C ALA A 310 16.10 -6.59 -15.99
N GLY A 311 16.86 -7.54 -16.56
CA GLY A 311 17.80 -7.28 -17.64
C GLY A 311 17.14 -6.86 -18.96
N ALA A 312 15.86 -7.14 -19.17
CA ALA A 312 15.11 -6.79 -20.38
C ALA A 312 14.30 -5.48 -20.25
N VAL A 313 14.16 -4.93 -19.04
CA VAL A 313 13.47 -3.64 -18.81
C VAL A 313 14.19 -2.53 -19.57
N ARG A 314 13.45 -1.77 -20.40
CA ARG A 314 13.99 -0.69 -21.25
C ARG A 314 13.64 0.70 -20.77
N ALA A 315 12.72 0.81 -19.82
CA ALA A 315 12.32 2.10 -19.24
C ALA A 315 13.51 2.79 -18.56
N LYS A 316 13.57 4.12 -18.67
CA LYS A 316 14.53 4.95 -17.93
C LYS A 316 14.09 5.21 -16.49
N LEU A 317 12.79 5.25 -16.30
CA LEU A 317 12.12 5.50 -15.02
C LEU A 317 11.13 4.37 -14.71
N LEU A 318 11.28 3.78 -13.53
CA LEU A 318 10.36 2.78 -12.99
C LEU A 318 9.76 3.32 -11.70
N VAL A 319 8.41 3.40 -11.61
CA VAL A 319 7.71 3.91 -10.42
C VAL A 319 6.73 2.87 -9.92
N GLU A 320 6.97 2.35 -8.73
CA GLU A 320 6.23 1.21 -8.19
C GLU A 320 4.87 1.60 -7.62
N GLY A 321 3.81 1.22 -8.33
CA GLY A 321 2.42 1.39 -7.88
C GLY A 321 1.93 0.26 -6.98
N ALA A 322 2.32 -0.99 -7.25
CA ALA A 322 2.03 -2.15 -6.41
C ALA A 322 2.97 -2.21 -5.20
N ASN A 323 2.67 -3.07 -4.23
CA ASN A 323 3.59 -3.36 -3.12
C ASN A 323 4.58 -4.46 -3.54
N GLY A 324 5.89 -4.20 -3.39
CA GLY A 324 6.96 -5.13 -3.67
C GLY A 324 6.95 -5.70 -5.11
N PRO A 325 6.71 -4.90 -6.17
CA PRO A 325 6.64 -5.44 -7.53
C PRO A 325 8.01 -5.88 -8.05
N THR A 326 9.09 -5.36 -7.48
CA THR A 326 10.47 -5.62 -7.86
C THR A 326 11.19 -6.39 -6.74
N SER A 327 11.85 -7.51 -7.08
CA SER A 327 12.66 -8.27 -6.12
C SER A 327 13.97 -7.52 -5.79
N LEU A 328 14.61 -7.89 -4.67
CA LEU A 328 15.88 -7.26 -4.26
C LEU A 328 17.00 -7.51 -5.28
N GLU A 329 17.02 -8.69 -5.89
CA GLU A 329 17.97 -9.07 -6.93
C GLU A 329 17.74 -8.24 -8.20
N ALA A 330 16.48 -8.04 -8.57
CA ALA A 330 16.10 -7.20 -9.70
C ALA A 330 16.49 -5.73 -9.49
N ASP A 331 16.33 -5.20 -8.29
CA ASP A 331 16.75 -3.83 -7.94
C ASP A 331 18.24 -3.58 -8.23
N ALA A 332 19.10 -4.54 -7.91
CA ALA A 332 20.54 -4.45 -8.19
C ALA A 332 20.79 -4.37 -9.71
N ILE A 333 20.15 -5.25 -10.49
CA ILE A 333 20.27 -5.29 -11.96
C ILE A 333 19.78 -3.97 -12.58
N LEU A 334 18.60 -3.48 -12.16
CA LEU A 334 18.04 -2.22 -12.67
C LEU A 334 18.96 -1.04 -12.40
N ARG A 335 19.54 -0.98 -11.20
CA ARG A 335 20.50 0.07 -10.82
C ARG A 335 21.77 0.02 -11.67
N GLU A 336 22.36 -1.16 -11.89
CA GLU A 336 23.54 -1.33 -12.75
C GLU A 336 23.27 -0.90 -14.19
N ARG A 337 22.03 -1.07 -14.65
CA ARG A 337 21.56 -0.63 -15.97
C ARG A 337 21.20 0.86 -16.05
N GLY A 338 21.27 1.59 -14.93
CA GLY A 338 20.95 3.01 -14.87
C GLY A 338 19.45 3.32 -14.90
N VAL A 339 18.57 2.34 -14.60
CA VAL A 339 17.15 2.58 -14.45
C VAL A 339 16.89 3.30 -13.13
N PHE A 340 16.22 4.44 -13.17
CA PHE A 340 15.87 5.18 -11.94
C PHE A 340 14.59 4.57 -11.34
N VAL A 341 14.71 3.94 -10.18
CA VAL A 341 13.59 3.27 -9.50
C VAL A 341 13.05 4.14 -8.37
N VAL A 342 11.75 4.45 -8.41
CA VAL A 342 11.04 5.05 -7.28
C VAL A 342 10.29 3.95 -6.55
N PRO A 343 10.66 3.63 -5.30
CA PRO A 343 10.13 2.48 -4.58
C PRO A 343 8.68 2.68 -4.13
N ASP A 344 7.99 1.56 -3.98
CA ASP A 344 6.59 1.46 -3.56
C ASP A 344 6.28 2.19 -2.25
N ILE A 345 7.16 2.04 -1.25
CA ILE A 345 7.00 2.68 0.06
C ILE A 345 6.86 4.22 -0.04
N LEU A 346 7.38 4.82 -1.09
CA LEU A 346 7.25 6.25 -1.40
C LEU A 346 6.11 6.49 -2.39
N ALA A 347 6.13 5.83 -3.56
CA ALA A 347 5.25 6.12 -4.67
C ALA A 347 3.78 5.84 -4.38
N ASN A 348 3.46 4.70 -3.73
CA ASN A 348 2.08 4.32 -3.45
C ASN A 348 1.55 4.81 -2.10
N SER A 349 2.28 5.70 -1.43
CA SER A 349 1.88 6.28 -0.14
C SER A 349 0.71 7.26 -0.21
N GLY A 350 0.22 7.59 -1.40
CA GLY A 350 -0.95 8.45 -1.56
C GLY A 350 -2.18 7.93 -0.82
N GLY A 351 -2.43 6.63 -0.90
CA GLY A 351 -3.58 6.00 -0.24
C GLY A 351 -3.57 6.18 1.28
N VAL A 352 -2.46 5.92 1.96
CA VAL A 352 -2.36 6.12 3.42
C VAL A 352 -2.35 7.60 3.80
N THR A 353 -1.87 8.48 2.94
CA THR A 353 -1.91 9.94 3.16
C THR A 353 -3.36 10.45 3.15
N VAL A 354 -4.19 10.07 2.18
CA VAL A 354 -5.60 10.46 2.17
C VAL A 354 -6.39 9.74 3.26
N SER A 355 -6.02 8.52 3.64
CA SER A 355 -6.57 7.89 4.84
C SER A 355 -6.27 8.69 6.13
N TYR A 356 -5.08 9.31 6.22
CA TYR A 356 -4.79 10.25 7.31
C TYR A 356 -5.68 11.48 7.25
N PHE A 357 -5.92 12.04 6.08
CA PHE A 357 -6.83 13.18 5.91
C PHE A 357 -8.27 12.83 6.31
N GLU A 358 -8.75 11.65 5.93
CA GLU A 358 -10.06 11.15 6.34
C GLU A 358 -10.18 11.13 7.86
N TRP A 359 -9.19 10.54 8.55
CA TRP A 359 -9.16 10.50 10.01
C TRP A 359 -9.11 11.90 10.64
N VAL A 360 -8.37 12.85 10.07
CA VAL A 360 -8.34 14.26 10.53
C VAL A 360 -9.70 14.91 10.34
N GLN A 361 -10.34 14.73 9.20
CA GLN A 361 -11.67 15.27 8.90
C GLN A 361 -12.74 14.70 9.85
N ASP A 362 -12.71 13.39 10.12
CA ASP A 362 -13.59 12.74 11.09
C ASP A 362 -13.40 13.29 12.51
N ALA A 363 -12.14 13.50 12.94
CA ALA A 363 -11.84 14.04 14.25
C ALA A 363 -12.27 15.52 14.41
N GLN A 364 -12.20 16.28 13.35
CA GLN A 364 -12.59 17.69 13.31
C GLN A 364 -14.07 17.91 12.97
N GLN A 365 -14.74 16.88 12.44
CA GLN A 365 -16.10 16.97 11.87
C GLN A 365 -16.22 18.08 10.81
N PHE A 366 -15.15 18.29 10.06
CA PHE A 366 -15.04 19.27 9.00
C PHE A 366 -14.41 18.65 7.75
N PHE A 367 -15.18 18.62 6.66
CA PHE A 367 -14.82 17.90 5.45
C PHE A 367 -14.28 18.86 4.38
N TRP A 368 -13.19 18.42 3.74
CA TRP A 368 -12.48 19.18 2.70
C TRP A 368 -13.03 18.85 1.32
N THR A 369 -12.90 19.79 0.40
CA THR A 369 -13.18 19.53 -1.02
C THR A 369 -12.14 18.58 -1.61
N GLU A 370 -12.46 17.99 -2.74
CA GLU A 370 -11.51 17.10 -3.42
C GLU A 370 -10.24 17.84 -3.84
N GLU A 371 -10.36 19.09 -4.28
CA GLU A 371 -9.22 19.94 -4.62
C GLU A 371 -8.29 20.16 -3.43
N GLU A 372 -8.83 20.46 -2.26
CA GLU A 372 -8.05 20.61 -1.02
C GLU A 372 -7.32 19.34 -0.64
N VAL A 373 -8.01 18.17 -0.73
CA VAL A 373 -7.40 16.87 -0.48
C VAL A 373 -6.25 16.62 -1.45
N ASN A 374 -6.48 16.83 -2.75
CA ASN A 374 -5.49 16.58 -3.80
C ASN A 374 -4.28 17.52 -3.70
N GLU A 375 -4.49 18.81 -3.38
CA GLU A 375 -3.42 19.78 -3.19
C GLU A 375 -2.54 19.42 -1.98
N ARG A 376 -3.15 19.06 -0.86
CA ARG A 376 -2.44 18.64 0.36
C ARG A 376 -1.65 17.35 0.13
N LEU A 377 -2.26 16.38 -0.57
CA LEU A 377 -1.60 15.14 -0.96
C LEU A 377 -0.35 15.42 -1.81
N HIS A 378 -0.50 16.23 -2.86
CA HIS A 378 0.62 16.62 -3.72
C HIS A 378 1.75 17.28 -2.91
N LYS A 379 1.43 18.26 -2.06
CA LYS A 379 2.42 18.94 -1.20
C LYS A 379 3.19 17.97 -0.30
N ILE A 380 2.51 17.03 0.33
CA ILE A 380 3.16 16.06 1.24
C ILE A 380 4.08 15.13 0.46
N LEU A 381 3.60 14.55 -0.65
CA LEU A 381 4.38 13.57 -1.40
C LEU A 381 5.55 14.20 -2.17
N SER A 382 5.36 15.37 -2.78
CA SER A 382 6.45 16.09 -3.44
C SER A 382 7.55 16.47 -2.44
N ARG A 383 7.18 16.95 -1.26
CA ARG A 383 8.15 17.22 -0.19
C ARG A 383 8.89 15.96 0.23
N ALA A 384 8.17 14.87 0.50
CA ALA A 384 8.76 13.61 0.90
C ALA A 384 9.72 13.08 -0.18
N PHE A 385 9.31 13.11 -1.45
CA PHE A 385 10.16 12.70 -2.57
C PHE A 385 11.47 13.51 -2.61
N ARG A 386 11.39 14.84 -2.55
CA ARG A 386 12.57 15.71 -2.61
C ARG A 386 13.50 15.50 -1.42
N GLU A 387 12.97 15.35 -0.20
CA GLU A 387 13.75 15.03 0.99
C GLU A 387 14.49 13.69 0.86
N ILE A 388 13.82 12.65 0.33
CA ILE A 388 14.40 11.33 0.13
C ILE A 388 15.43 11.35 -1.00
N LEU A 389 15.13 12.02 -2.11
CA LEU A 389 16.06 12.16 -3.22
C LEU A 389 17.35 12.86 -2.76
N GLN A 390 17.23 13.99 -2.05
CA GLN A 390 18.40 14.69 -1.55
C GLN A 390 19.21 13.79 -0.60
N PHE A 391 18.56 13.09 0.30
CA PHE A 391 19.22 12.16 1.22
C PHE A 391 19.91 11.00 0.47
N SER A 392 19.27 10.45 -0.57
CA SER A 392 19.85 9.42 -1.45
C SER A 392 21.14 9.91 -2.11
N LEU A 393 21.12 11.12 -2.65
CA LEU A 393 22.29 11.76 -3.28
C LEU A 393 23.41 12.03 -2.27
N ASP A 394 23.09 12.59 -1.11
CA ASP A 394 24.06 12.91 -0.04
C ASP A 394 24.77 11.65 0.50
N LYS A 395 24.03 10.54 0.60
CA LYS A 395 24.52 9.25 1.08
C LYS A 395 25.06 8.34 -0.01
N GLN A 396 24.85 8.67 -1.28
CA GLN A 396 25.20 7.84 -2.43
C GLN A 396 24.58 6.42 -2.36
N ILE A 397 23.30 6.35 -1.98
CA ILE A 397 22.51 5.13 -1.90
C ILE A 397 21.27 5.24 -2.80
N ASP A 398 20.67 4.11 -3.17
CA ASP A 398 19.43 4.09 -3.94
C ASP A 398 18.23 4.64 -3.15
N LEU A 399 17.15 5.00 -3.89
CA LEU A 399 15.95 5.58 -3.26
C LEU A 399 15.22 4.61 -2.33
N ARG A 400 15.26 3.28 -2.58
CA ARG A 400 14.65 2.28 -1.70
C ARG A 400 15.35 2.25 -0.35
N SER A 401 16.68 2.14 -0.37
CA SER A 401 17.51 2.19 0.83
C SER A 401 17.33 3.52 1.58
N ALA A 402 17.33 4.64 0.85
CA ALA A 402 17.10 5.98 1.41
C ALA A 402 15.73 6.11 2.08
N SER A 403 14.68 5.60 1.43
CA SER A 403 13.31 5.63 1.94
C SER A 403 13.16 4.83 3.23
N LEU A 404 13.68 3.60 3.24
CA LEU A 404 13.61 2.75 4.42
C LEU A 404 14.44 3.35 5.57
N TRP A 405 15.66 3.85 5.28
CA TRP A 405 16.50 4.51 6.27
C TRP A 405 15.76 5.68 6.96
N ARG A 406 15.19 6.59 6.17
CA ARG A 406 14.48 7.76 6.73
C ARG A 406 13.25 7.37 7.53
N GLY A 407 12.51 6.33 7.10
CA GLY A 407 11.39 5.77 7.88
C GLY A 407 11.86 5.22 9.22
N VAL A 408 12.87 4.36 9.22
CA VAL A 408 13.46 3.77 10.44
C VAL A 408 14.06 4.84 11.35
N GLU A 409 14.81 5.79 10.82
CA GLU A 409 15.44 6.89 11.59
C GLU A 409 14.43 7.73 12.35
N ARG A 410 13.30 8.09 11.72
CA ARG A 410 12.23 8.86 12.38
C ARG A 410 11.63 8.08 13.56
N VAL A 411 11.36 6.80 13.39
CA VAL A 411 10.82 5.94 14.46
C VAL A 411 11.86 5.75 15.57
N ALA A 412 13.12 5.49 15.22
CA ALA A 412 14.22 5.35 16.17
C ALA A 412 14.44 6.62 17.00
N SER A 413 14.39 7.78 16.34
CA SER A 413 14.49 9.09 17.04
C SER A 413 13.33 9.28 18.03
N ALA A 414 12.11 8.94 17.64
CA ALA A 414 10.96 9.02 18.54
C ALA A 414 11.09 8.05 19.73
N LYS A 415 11.55 6.81 19.50
CA LYS A 415 11.81 5.83 20.57
C LYS A 415 12.87 6.33 21.55
N ARG A 416 13.97 6.92 21.07
CA ARG A 416 15.00 7.51 21.95
C ARG A 416 14.43 8.61 22.85
N LYS A 417 13.66 9.53 22.26
CA LYS A 417 13.07 10.65 23.02
C LYS A 417 12.03 10.21 24.05
N ARG A 418 11.27 9.14 23.76
CA ARG A 418 10.28 8.59 24.71
C ARG A 418 10.89 7.66 25.75
N GLY A 419 12.11 7.19 25.54
CA GLY A 419 12.79 6.30 26.48
C GLY A 419 12.21 4.90 26.56
N VAL A 420 12.48 4.23 27.66
CA VAL A 420 11.98 2.91 28.02
C VAL A 420 11.16 3.04 29.30
N PHE A 421 10.01 2.39 29.35
CA PHE A 421 9.13 2.33 30.50
C PHE A 421 9.08 0.88 31.01
N PRO A 422 9.09 0.64 32.32
CA PRO A 422 9.51 1.51 33.44
C PRO A 422 11.00 1.75 33.46
#